data_5944a9c64a5e0c8c6eeb22f505a239be
#
_entry.id   5944a9c64a5e0c8c6eeb22f505a239be
#
_cell.length_a   1.000
_cell.length_b   1.000
_cell.length_c   1.000
_cell.angle_alpha   90.00
_cell.angle_beta   90.00
_cell.angle_gamma   90.00
#
_symmetry.space_group_name_H-M   'P 1'
#
loop_
_entity.id
_entity.type
_entity.pdbx_description
1 polymer ?
#
loop_
_entity_poly.entity_id
_entity_poly.type
_entity_poly.pdbx_seq_one_letter_code
_entity_poly.pdbx_strand_id
1 'polypeptide(L)'
;MLWCREGKARGVVLIRDEHVTIPAGGLVLGGHLTVPATASGIVVFVHGSGSSRHSPRNRFVAEVLNDAGLATLLFDLLTPDEETDRANVFDIALLARRLGDATRWVREEPESADLALGFFGASTGAAAALWAAAGDRGVAAVVSRGGRPDLAGPRLEAVVAPTLLIVGGRDETVLALNREARARLGGDSDLAVVPGATHLFEEPGRLQAAAELARDWLVRHLRGR
;
A
#
# COMPACT_ATOMS: atom_id res chain seq x y z
N MET A 1 11.08 -7.05 -32.28
CA MET A 1 11.97 -7.90 -31.47
C MET A 1 11.90 -7.35 -30.06
N LEU A 2 10.98 -7.90 -29.23
CA LEU A 2 10.82 -7.51 -27.82
C LEU A 2 11.89 -8.24 -27.00
N TRP A 3 12.72 -7.46 -26.33
CA TRP A 3 13.62 -7.97 -25.29
C TRP A 3 12.82 -8.07 -23.99
N CYS A 4 12.30 -9.27 -23.66
CA CYS A 4 11.91 -9.61 -22.29
C CYS A 4 13.19 -9.69 -21.45
N ARG A 5 13.42 -8.75 -20.55
CA ARG A 5 14.38 -8.92 -19.47
C ARG A 5 13.75 -9.81 -18.42
N GLU A 6 14.14 -11.07 -18.37
CA GLU A 6 13.86 -11.96 -17.25
C GLU A 6 14.57 -11.46 -15.98
N GLY A 7 13.85 -10.71 -15.17
CA GLY A 7 14.24 -10.40 -13.81
C GLY A 7 13.92 -11.58 -12.90
N LYS A 8 14.91 -12.30 -12.40
CA LYS A 8 14.71 -13.38 -11.41
C LYS A 8 14.57 -12.79 -10.02
N ALA A 9 13.34 -12.56 -9.55
CA ALA A 9 13.05 -12.58 -8.13
C ALA A 9 12.86 -14.05 -7.73
N ARG A 10 13.77 -14.60 -6.94
CA ARG A 10 13.73 -15.92 -6.24
C ARG A 10 12.81 -17.02 -6.81
N GLY A 11 12.76 -17.23 -8.12
CA GLY A 11 12.02 -18.31 -8.75
C GLY A 11 10.61 -17.98 -9.26
N VAL A 12 10.11 -16.76 -9.06
CA VAL A 12 8.83 -16.29 -9.61
C VAL A 12 9.06 -15.75 -11.02
N VAL A 13 8.25 -16.20 -11.97
CA VAL A 13 8.24 -15.68 -13.34
C VAL A 13 7.44 -14.38 -13.34
N LEU A 14 8.07 -13.29 -13.78
CA LEU A 14 7.42 -11.99 -13.94
C LEU A 14 7.03 -11.82 -15.41
N ILE A 15 5.78 -11.39 -15.66
CA ILE A 15 5.31 -10.99 -16.98
C ILE A 15 5.51 -9.49 -17.23
N ARG A 16 5.63 -8.71 -16.13
CA ARG A 16 5.93 -7.27 -16.18
C ARG A 16 6.77 -6.86 -14.97
N ASP A 17 7.80 -6.06 -15.20
CA ASP A 17 8.65 -5.46 -14.15
C ASP A 17 9.30 -4.21 -14.74
N GLU A 18 8.64 -3.05 -14.62
CA GLU A 18 9.05 -1.84 -15.32
C GLU A 18 8.62 -0.54 -14.65
N HIS A 19 9.30 0.52 -15.01
CA HIS A 19 8.87 1.87 -14.69
C HIS A 19 7.65 2.27 -15.53
N VAL A 20 6.66 2.85 -14.85
CA VAL A 20 5.41 3.32 -15.47
C VAL A 20 5.16 4.78 -15.14
N THR A 21 4.30 5.40 -15.93
CA THR A 21 3.84 6.77 -15.72
C THR A 21 2.32 6.77 -15.54
N ILE A 22 1.85 7.44 -14.49
CA ILE A 22 0.45 7.43 -14.06
C ILE A 22 -0.13 8.83 -14.26
N PRO A 23 -1.10 9.03 -15.17
CA PRO A 23 -1.81 10.30 -15.30
C PRO A 23 -2.61 10.62 -14.02
N ALA A 24 -2.45 11.82 -13.49
CA ALA A 24 -3.10 12.22 -12.24
C ALA A 24 -3.48 13.71 -12.26
N GLY A 25 -4.71 14.05 -12.62
CA GLY A 25 -5.24 15.40 -12.56
C GLY A 25 -4.45 16.44 -13.38
N GLY A 26 -3.97 16.08 -14.58
CA GLY A 26 -3.15 16.93 -15.44
C GLY A 26 -1.65 16.88 -15.14
N LEU A 27 -1.23 16.10 -14.15
CA LEU A 27 0.16 15.78 -13.84
C LEU A 27 0.49 14.33 -14.22
N VAL A 28 1.76 13.98 -14.14
CA VAL A 28 2.24 12.61 -14.35
C VAL A 28 3.06 12.20 -13.13
N LEU A 29 2.66 11.08 -12.51
CA LEU A 29 3.36 10.49 -11.38
C LEU A 29 4.20 9.31 -11.83
N GLY A 30 5.40 9.18 -11.28
CA GLY A 30 6.26 8.04 -11.55
C GLY A 30 5.85 6.81 -10.73
N GLY A 31 5.87 5.63 -11.36
CA GLY A 31 5.58 4.36 -10.72
C GLY A 31 6.55 3.25 -11.12
N HIS A 32 6.43 2.13 -10.45
CA HIS A 32 7.06 0.85 -10.79
C HIS A 32 6.02 -0.26 -10.61
N LEU A 33 5.68 -0.93 -11.70
CA LEU A 33 4.71 -2.02 -11.73
C LEU A 33 5.45 -3.36 -11.86
N THR A 34 5.14 -4.28 -10.96
CA THR A 34 5.64 -5.66 -11.01
C THR A 34 4.46 -6.62 -11.02
N VAL A 35 4.38 -7.48 -12.04
CA VAL A 35 3.28 -8.46 -12.20
C VAL A 35 3.85 -9.87 -12.34
N PRO A 36 3.72 -10.72 -11.31
CA PRO A 36 3.99 -12.14 -11.43
C PRO A 36 3.05 -12.84 -12.43
N ALA A 37 3.53 -13.86 -13.14
CA ALA A 37 2.72 -14.62 -14.08
C ALA A 37 1.50 -15.32 -13.42
N THR A 38 1.57 -15.56 -12.12
CA THR A 38 0.52 -16.18 -11.31
C THR A 38 -0.22 -15.15 -10.45
N ALA A 39 -0.24 -13.87 -10.84
CA ALA A 39 -0.85 -12.83 -10.02
C ALA A 39 -2.34 -13.11 -9.76
N SER A 40 -2.71 -13.17 -8.47
CA SER A 40 -4.10 -13.39 -8.03
C SER A 40 -4.76 -12.12 -7.48
N GLY A 41 -4.02 -11.02 -7.38
CA GLY A 41 -4.46 -9.71 -6.92
C GLY A 41 -3.35 -8.69 -7.14
N ILE A 42 -3.68 -7.41 -7.01
CA ILE A 42 -2.72 -6.30 -7.10
C ILE A 42 -2.77 -5.43 -5.86
N VAL A 43 -1.60 -5.01 -5.39
CA VAL A 43 -1.44 -4.13 -4.22
C VAL A 43 -0.81 -2.81 -4.63
N VAL A 44 -1.52 -1.71 -4.39
CA VAL A 44 -1.00 -0.36 -4.61
C VAL A 44 -0.39 0.16 -3.30
N PHE A 45 0.89 0.55 -3.37
CA PHE A 45 1.64 1.03 -2.22
C PHE A 45 1.49 2.54 -2.05
N VAL A 46 1.17 2.95 -0.83
CA VAL A 46 0.94 4.34 -0.44
C VAL A 46 2.00 4.72 0.59
N HIS A 47 3.07 5.37 0.13
CA HIS A 47 4.20 5.72 0.97
C HIS A 47 3.87 6.84 1.96
N GLY A 48 4.65 6.94 3.04
CA GLY A 48 4.51 8.01 4.03
C GLY A 48 5.26 9.29 3.65
N SER A 49 5.13 10.31 4.49
CA SER A 49 5.84 11.60 4.35
C SER A 49 7.36 11.40 4.30
N GLY A 50 8.03 12.12 3.41
CA GLY A 50 9.49 12.02 3.21
C GLY A 50 9.96 10.68 2.64
N SER A 51 9.06 9.93 1.99
CA SER A 51 9.33 8.66 1.32
C SER A 51 8.88 8.74 -0.13
N SER A 52 9.17 7.71 -0.93
CA SER A 52 8.83 7.63 -2.35
C SER A 52 8.64 6.17 -2.78
N ARG A 53 8.35 5.94 -4.08
CA ARG A 53 8.38 4.62 -4.71
C ARG A 53 9.70 3.88 -4.55
N HIS A 54 10.79 4.59 -4.24
CA HIS A 54 12.13 4.02 -4.04
C HIS A 54 12.40 3.58 -2.60
N SER A 55 11.44 3.74 -1.67
CA SER A 55 11.60 3.31 -0.27
C SER A 55 12.11 1.88 -0.15
N PRO A 56 13.29 1.63 0.45
CA PRO A 56 13.82 0.27 0.60
C PRO A 56 12.87 -0.63 1.39
N ARG A 57 12.19 -0.09 2.40
CA ARG A 57 11.23 -0.83 3.22
C ARG A 57 10.00 -1.25 2.44
N ASN A 58 9.44 -0.35 1.62
CA ASN A 58 8.27 -0.70 0.81
C ASN A 58 8.64 -1.68 -0.31
N ARG A 59 9.81 -1.51 -0.93
CA ARG A 59 10.32 -2.45 -1.94
C ARG A 59 10.51 -3.85 -1.37
N PHE A 60 11.09 -3.95 -0.16
CA PHE A 60 11.21 -5.23 0.53
C PHE A 60 9.84 -5.91 0.76
N VAL A 61 8.84 -5.16 1.23
CA VAL A 61 7.48 -5.71 1.39
C VAL A 61 6.89 -6.11 0.04
N ALA A 62 7.06 -5.29 -1.01
CA ALA A 62 6.58 -5.60 -2.35
C ALA A 62 7.20 -6.89 -2.89
N GLU A 63 8.50 -7.11 -2.69
CA GLU A 63 9.17 -8.37 -3.07
C GLU A 63 8.53 -9.59 -2.37
N VAL A 64 8.24 -9.50 -1.06
CA VAL A 64 7.54 -10.56 -0.32
C VAL A 64 6.14 -10.83 -0.87
N LEU A 65 5.42 -9.79 -1.32
CA LEU A 65 4.11 -9.93 -1.93
C LEU A 65 4.21 -10.52 -3.35
N ASN A 66 5.19 -10.10 -4.14
CA ASN A 66 5.42 -10.66 -5.48
C ASN A 66 5.79 -12.15 -5.41
N ASP A 67 6.65 -12.55 -4.44
CA ASP A 67 6.98 -13.95 -4.18
C ASP A 67 5.74 -14.80 -3.81
N ALA A 68 4.70 -14.15 -3.26
CA ALA A 68 3.43 -14.79 -2.92
C ALA A 68 2.39 -14.74 -4.06
N GLY A 69 2.75 -14.26 -5.26
CA GLY A 69 1.87 -14.17 -6.41
C GLY A 69 0.90 -13.00 -6.37
N LEU A 70 1.27 -11.89 -5.74
CA LEU A 70 0.53 -10.63 -5.82
C LEU A 70 1.30 -9.65 -6.69
N ALA A 71 0.62 -8.99 -7.62
CA ALA A 71 1.18 -7.84 -8.34
C ALA A 71 1.31 -6.64 -7.42
N THR A 72 2.27 -5.74 -7.70
CA THR A 72 2.51 -4.55 -6.90
C THR A 72 2.73 -3.32 -7.76
N LEU A 73 2.14 -2.20 -7.36
CA LEU A 73 2.44 -0.87 -7.88
C LEU A 73 3.00 0.00 -6.76
N LEU A 74 4.27 0.39 -6.88
CA LEU A 74 4.89 1.43 -6.07
C LEU A 74 4.89 2.72 -6.88
N PHE A 75 4.32 3.81 -6.36
CA PHE A 75 4.27 5.07 -7.09
C PHE A 75 4.47 6.26 -6.15
N ASP A 76 4.86 7.40 -6.70
CA ASP A 76 4.99 8.64 -5.95
C ASP A 76 3.63 9.34 -5.87
N LEU A 77 3.22 9.72 -4.66
CA LEU A 77 1.93 10.39 -4.41
C LEU A 77 1.92 11.85 -4.86
N LEU A 78 3.10 12.46 -4.94
CA LEU A 78 3.30 13.86 -5.31
C LEU A 78 4.43 13.95 -6.35
N THR A 79 4.43 15.02 -7.12
CA THR A 79 5.59 15.38 -7.94
C THR A 79 6.69 15.97 -7.06
N PRO A 80 7.97 16.01 -7.52
CA PRO A 80 9.04 16.65 -6.77
C PRO A 80 8.75 18.11 -6.41
N ASP A 81 8.07 18.85 -7.28
CA ASP A 81 7.69 20.24 -7.01
C ASP A 81 6.63 20.34 -5.91
N GLU A 82 5.62 19.46 -5.94
CA GLU A 82 4.58 19.40 -4.91
C GLU A 82 5.14 19.00 -3.54
N GLU A 83 6.17 18.15 -3.48
CA GLU A 83 6.81 17.72 -2.22
C GLU A 83 7.57 18.84 -1.52
N THR A 84 7.93 19.92 -2.22
CA THR A 84 8.56 21.08 -1.60
C THR A 84 7.65 21.82 -0.61
N ASP A 85 6.34 21.72 -0.80
CA ASP A 85 5.35 22.26 0.13
C ASP A 85 4.91 21.19 1.15
N ARG A 86 5.28 21.41 2.41
CA ARG A 86 4.85 20.54 3.53
C ARG A 86 3.35 20.41 3.67
N ALA A 87 2.57 21.40 3.24
CA ALA A 87 1.12 21.32 3.30
C ALA A 87 0.61 20.17 2.42
N ASN A 88 1.15 20.00 1.22
CA ASN A 88 0.80 18.89 0.31
C ASN A 88 1.15 17.51 0.91
N VAL A 89 2.33 17.43 1.56
CA VAL A 89 2.82 16.15 2.14
C VAL A 89 1.89 15.61 3.23
N PHE A 90 1.15 16.48 3.90
CA PHE A 90 0.19 16.12 4.96
C PHE A 90 -1.28 16.33 4.56
N ASP A 91 -1.56 16.73 3.32
CA ASP A 91 -2.92 16.79 2.77
C ASP A 91 -3.42 15.40 2.41
N ILE A 92 -4.00 14.71 3.40
CA ILE A 92 -4.51 13.35 3.22
C ILE A 92 -5.56 13.27 2.10
N ALA A 93 -6.37 14.32 1.90
CA ALA A 93 -7.37 14.35 0.84
C ALA A 93 -6.71 14.44 -0.55
N LEU A 94 -5.63 15.22 -0.70
CA LEU A 94 -4.82 15.27 -1.92
C LEU A 94 -4.18 13.91 -2.20
N LEU A 95 -3.51 13.32 -1.20
CA LEU A 95 -2.84 12.02 -1.34
C LEU A 95 -3.85 10.91 -1.69
N ALA A 96 -5.04 10.93 -1.11
CA ALA A 96 -6.12 9.98 -1.43
C ALA A 96 -6.66 10.18 -2.86
N ARG A 97 -6.75 11.40 -3.38
CA ARG A 97 -7.09 11.67 -4.78
C ARG A 97 -6.04 11.09 -5.73
N ARG A 98 -4.74 11.29 -5.45
CA ARG A 98 -3.64 10.72 -6.23
C ARG A 98 -3.68 9.19 -6.24
N LEU A 99 -3.99 8.58 -5.09
CA LEU A 99 -4.23 7.14 -5.00
C LEU A 99 -5.44 6.71 -5.84
N GLY A 100 -6.50 7.49 -5.88
CA GLY A 100 -7.66 7.26 -6.74
C GLY A 100 -7.31 7.28 -8.23
N ASP A 101 -6.44 8.21 -8.66
CA ASP A 101 -5.93 8.26 -10.03
C ASP A 101 -5.08 7.02 -10.37
N ALA A 102 -4.19 6.62 -9.46
CA ALA A 102 -3.39 5.40 -9.62
C ALA A 102 -4.27 4.13 -9.63
N THR A 103 -5.32 4.10 -8.82
CA THR A 103 -6.30 3.00 -8.80
C THR A 103 -7.04 2.88 -10.14
N ARG A 104 -7.45 4.01 -10.72
CA ARG A 104 -8.09 4.03 -12.04
C ARG A 104 -7.14 3.51 -13.10
N TRP A 105 -5.90 4.00 -13.11
CA TRP A 105 -4.87 3.55 -14.03
C TRP A 105 -4.63 2.04 -13.94
N VAL A 106 -4.49 1.47 -12.73
CA VAL A 106 -4.34 0.02 -12.51
C VAL A 106 -5.51 -0.79 -13.11
N ARG A 107 -6.74 -0.26 -13.02
CA ARG A 107 -7.95 -0.92 -13.56
C ARG A 107 -8.05 -0.82 -15.08
N GLU A 108 -7.25 0.02 -15.72
CA GLU A 108 -7.17 0.17 -17.18
C GLU A 108 -6.01 -0.62 -17.79
N GLU A 109 -5.02 -1.05 -16.98
CA GLU A 109 -3.88 -1.83 -17.45
C GLU A 109 -4.27 -3.30 -17.69
N PRO A 110 -3.95 -3.87 -18.87
CA PRO A 110 -4.42 -5.21 -19.26
C PRO A 110 -4.04 -6.32 -18.29
N GLU A 111 -2.85 -6.25 -17.69
CA GLU A 111 -2.33 -7.29 -16.79
C GLU A 111 -2.89 -7.19 -15.36
N SER A 112 -3.61 -6.11 -15.04
CA SER A 112 -4.13 -5.88 -13.68
C SER A 112 -5.61 -5.53 -13.61
N ALA A 113 -6.27 -5.27 -14.74
CA ALA A 113 -7.66 -4.83 -14.80
C ALA A 113 -8.65 -5.75 -14.05
N ASP A 114 -8.44 -7.06 -14.16
CA ASP A 114 -9.31 -8.08 -13.56
C ASP A 114 -8.81 -8.54 -12.17
N LEU A 115 -7.70 -8.02 -11.69
CA LEU A 115 -7.15 -8.42 -10.40
C LEU A 115 -7.88 -7.73 -9.24
N ALA A 116 -8.13 -8.49 -8.16
CA ALA A 116 -8.62 -7.93 -6.92
C ALA A 116 -7.63 -6.91 -6.36
N LEU A 117 -8.11 -5.71 -6.01
CA LEU A 117 -7.28 -4.59 -5.60
C LEU A 117 -7.17 -4.48 -4.09
N GLY A 118 -5.94 -4.35 -3.60
CA GLY A 118 -5.65 -3.99 -2.21
C GLY A 118 -4.75 -2.77 -2.09
N PHE A 119 -4.75 -2.14 -0.91
CA PHE A 119 -3.84 -1.05 -0.57
C PHE A 119 -2.87 -1.47 0.54
N PHE A 120 -1.62 -1.02 0.41
CA PHE A 120 -0.63 -1.09 1.49
C PHE A 120 -0.14 0.32 1.80
N GLY A 121 -0.56 0.87 2.93
CA GLY A 121 -0.18 2.21 3.38
C GLY A 121 0.85 2.18 4.51
N ALA A 122 1.83 3.09 4.46
CA ALA A 122 2.83 3.28 5.50
C ALA A 122 2.74 4.68 6.12
N SER A 123 2.78 4.80 7.46
CA SER A 123 2.72 6.08 8.18
C SER A 123 1.53 6.95 7.70
N THR A 124 1.75 8.19 7.23
CA THR A 124 0.70 9.05 6.66
C THR A 124 0.03 8.45 5.44
N GLY A 125 0.74 7.64 4.64
CA GLY A 125 0.16 6.94 3.49
C GLY A 125 -0.94 5.94 3.88
N ALA A 126 -0.93 5.42 5.10
CA ALA A 126 -2.01 4.58 5.60
C ALA A 126 -3.33 5.36 5.74
N ALA A 127 -3.27 6.62 6.16
CA ALA A 127 -4.45 7.49 6.21
C ALA A 127 -5.02 7.74 4.80
N ALA A 128 -4.16 8.01 3.82
CA ALA A 128 -4.58 8.20 2.44
C ALA A 128 -5.20 6.93 1.86
N ALA A 129 -4.64 5.75 2.17
CA ALA A 129 -5.18 4.45 1.77
C ALA A 129 -6.59 4.21 2.35
N LEU A 130 -6.78 4.46 3.65
CA LEU A 130 -8.08 4.34 4.32
C LEU A 130 -9.09 5.36 3.79
N TRP A 131 -8.66 6.60 3.57
CA TRP A 131 -9.51 7.65 3.00
C TRP A 131 -10.01 7.27 1.60
N ALA A 132 -9.13 6.75 0.74
CA ALA A 132 -9.51 6.29 -0.60
C ALA A 132 -10.44 5.08 -0.53
N ALA A 133 -10.13 4.08 0.32
CA ALA A 133 -10.96 2.89 0.50
C ALA A 133 -12.37 3.22 1.03
N ALA A 134 -12.53 4.27 1.83
CA ALA A 134 -13.85 4.75 2.27
C ALA A 134 -14.75 5.23 1.11
N GLY A 135 -14.16 5.63 0.00
CA GLY A 135 -14.86 6.07 -1.21
C GLY A 135 -14.98 5.03 -2.31
N ASP A 136 -14.32 3.88 -2.17
CA ASP A 136 -14.24 2.86 -3.21
C ASP A 136 -14.50 1.44 -2.64
N ARG A 137 -15.72 0.96 -2.82
CA ARG A 137 -16.12 -0.40 -2.41
C ARG A 137 -15.48 -1.53 -3.21
N GLY A 138 -14.78 -1.20 -4.31
CA GLY A 138 -14.01 -2.17 -5.09
C GLY A 138 -12.62 -2.48 -4.51
N VAL A 139 -12.23 -1.82 -3.41
CA VAL A 139 -11.03 -2.16 -2.66
C VAL A 139 -11.31 -3.38 -1.79
N ALA A 140 -10.60 -4.48 -2.06
CA ALA A 140 -10.83 -5.77 -1.41
C ALA A 140 -10.13 -5.91 -0.04
N ALA A 141 -9.03 -5.19 0.19
CA ALA A 141 -8.33 -5.17 1.49
C ALA A 141 -7.43 -3.94 1.65
N VAL A 142 -7.18 -3.57 2.91
CA VAL A 142 -6.20 -2.54 3.28
C VAL A 142 -5.23 -3.09 4.32
N VAL A 143 -3.94 -2.78 4.16
CA VAL A 143 -2.92 -2.98 5.19
C VAL A 143 -2.31 -1.63 5.55
N SER A 144 -2.24 -1.34 6.84
CA SER A 144 -1.60 -0.16 7.42
C SER A 144 -0.38 -0.60 8.23
N ARG A 145 0.83 -0.20 7.82
CA ARG A 145 2.08 -0.49 8.54
C ARG A 145 2.60 0.78 9.23
N GLY A 146 2.66 0.76 10.59
CA GLY A 146 3.05 1.93 11.38
C GLY A 146 2.22 3.16 11.01
N GLY A 147 0.95 2.94 10.68
CA GLY A 147 0.10 3.94 10.08
C GLY A 147 -0.44 4.97 11.06
N ARG A 148 -0.83 6.11 10.51
CA ARG A 148 -1.56 7.18 11.18
C ARG A 148 -3.03 7.20 10.73
N PRO A 149 -3.80 6.11 11.05
CA PRO A 149 -5.19 6.01 10.62
C PRO A 149 -6.08 7.15 11.17
N ASP A 150 -5.71 7.71 12.30
CA ASP A 150 -6.35 8.88 12.91
C ASP A 150 -6.48 10.06 11.93
N LEU A 151 -5.53 10.25 11.02
CA LEU A 151 -5.54 11.31 10.01
C LEU A 151 -6.60 11.09 8.91
N ALA A 152 -7.17 9.89 8.78
CA ALA A 152 -8.33 9.67 7.92
C ALA A 152 -9.63 10.24 8.54
N GLY A 153 -9.60 10.62 9.81
CA GLY A 153 -10.68 11.35 10.49
C GLY A 153 -12.03 10.65 10.41
N PRO A 154 -13.10 11.38 10.00
CA PRO A 154 -14.44 10.81 9.94
C PRO A 154 -14.64 9.76 8.83
N ARG A 155 -13.66 9.60 7.91
CA ARG A 155 -13.74 8.61 6.84
C ARG A 155 -13.60 7.17 7.32
N LEU A 156 -13.03 6.93 8.51
CA LEU A 156 -12.81 5.58 9.05
C LEU A 156 -14.08 4.74 9.11
N GLU A 157 -15.20 5.33 9.49
CA GLU A 157 -16.49 4.63 9.62
C GLU A 157 -17.06 4.15 8.29
N ALA A 158 -16.64 4.78 7.17
CA ALA A 158 -17.05 4.38 5.83
C ALA A 158 -16.11 3.34 5.19
N VAL A 159 -15.00 2.99 5.82
CA VAL A 159 -14.09 1.93 5.35
C VAL A 159 -14.71 0.58 5.64
N VAL A 160 -15.22 -0.08 4.60
CA VAL A 160 -15.81 -1.43 4.69
C VAL A 160 -14.84 -2.53 4.25
N ALA A 161 -13.74 -2.17 3.60
CA ALA A 161 -12.69 -3.09 3.21
C ALA A 161 -12.04 -3.73 4.45
N PRO A 162 -11.84 -5.05 4.49
CA PRO A 162 -11.09 -5.72 5.53
C PRO A 162 -9.73 -5.06 5.74
N THR A 163 -9.42 -4.62 6.95
CA THR A 163 -8.25 -3.79 7.26
C THR A 163 -7.36 -4.42 8.32
N LEU A 164 -6.06 -4.60 8.00
CA LEU A 164 -5.04 -4.99 8.97
C LEU A 164 -4.20 -3.78 9.39
N LEU A 165 -4.15 -3.51 10.68
CA LEU A 165 -3.29 -2.50 11.29
C LEU A 165 -2.05 -3.20 11.89
N ILE A 166 -0.85 -2.94 11.36
CA ILE A 166 0.42 -3.51 11.83
C ILE A 166 1.21 -2.41 12.53
N VAL A 167 1.51 -2.57 13.81
CA VAL A 167 2.18 -1.54 14.61
C VAL A 167 3.35 -2.13 15.39
N GLY A 168 4.44 -1.37 15.50
CA GLY A 168 5.57 -1.73 16.34
C GLY A 168 5.21 -1.66 17.83
N GLY A 169 5.58 -2.69 18.59
CA GLY A 169 5.27 -2.76 20.02
C GLY A 169 5.96 -1.69 20.88
N ARG A 170 6.99 -1.03 20.34
CA ARG A 170 7.70 0.09 20.97
C ARG A 170 7.24 1.46 20.48
N ASP A 171 6.30 1.50 19.55
CA ASP A 171 5.67 2.73 19.03
C ASP A 171 4.33 2.98 19.77
N GLU A 172 4.42 3.24 21.07
CA GLU A 172 3.28 3.30 21.97
C GLU A 172 2.22 4.32 21.54
N THR A 173 2.66 5.50 21.10
CA THR A 173 1.75 6.56 20.62
C THR A 173 0.95 6.09 19.40
N VAL A 174 1.63 5.54 18.39
CA VAL A 174 0.97 5.04 17.18
C VAL A 174 0.10 3.83 17.51
N LEU A 175 0.51 2.97 18.45
CA LEU A 175 -0.29 1.85 18.90
C LEU A 175 -1.62 2.28 19.53
N ALA A 176 -1.62 3.33 20.37
CA ALA A 176 -2.85 3.89 20.94
C ALA A 176 -3.78 4.41 19.84
N LEU A 177 -3.25 5.22 18.89
CA LEU A 177 -4.02 5.76 17.76
C LEU A 177 -4.63 4.65 16.88
N ASN A 178 -3.90 3.54 16.67
CA ASN A 178 -4.42 2.41 15.89
C ASN A 178 -5.51 1.64 16.63
N ARG A 179 -5.44 1.51 17.96
CA ARG A 179 -6.53 0.91 18.76
C ARG A 179 -7.81 1.72 18.65
N GLU A 180 -7.71 3.05 18.77
CA GLU A 180 -8.85 3.96 18.63
C GLU A 180 -9.44 3.91 17.21
N ALA A 181 -8.59 3.96 16.19
CA ALA A 181 -9.03 3.88 14.80
C ALA A 181 -9.72 2.55 14.48
N ARG A 182 -9.18 1.42 15.00
CA ARG A 182 -9.80 0.10 14.84
C ARG A 182 -11.25 0.07 15.31
N ALA A 183 -11.55 0.69 16.44
CA ALA A 183 -12.90 0.76 16.99
C ALA A 183 -13.89 1.58 16.12
N ARG A 184 -13.36 2.36 15.18
CA ARG A 184 -14.14 3.22 14.27
C ARG A 184 -14.23 2.71 12.84
N LEU A 185 -13.45 1.71 12.46
CA LEU A 185 -13.53 1.11 11.12
C LEU A 185 -14.88 0.41 10.93
N GLY A 186 -15.53 0.68 9.79
CA GLY A 186 -16.87 0.13 9.51
C GLY A 186 -16.87 -1.32 9.02
N GLY A 187 -15.72 -1.84 8.59
CA GLY A 187 -15.55 -3.22 8.15
C GLY A 187 -14.75 -4.07 9.16
N ASP A 188 -14.53 -5.34 8.81
CA ASP A 188 -13.68 -6.24 9.57
C ASP A 188 -12.27 -5.67 9.71
N SER A 189 -11.71 -5.70 10.90
CA SER A 189 -10.39 -5.16 11.15
C SER A 189 -9.62 -5.94 12.20
N ASP A 190 -8.30 -6.04 11.99
CA ASP A 190 -7.41 -6.63 12.98
C ASP A 190 -6.22 -5.72 13.29
N LEU A 191 -5.63 -5.91 14.47
CA LEU A 191 -4.47 -5.17 14.95
C LEU A 191 -3.37 -6.16 15.34
N ALA A 192 -2.31 -6.18 14.54
CA ALA A 192 -1.12 -6.97 14.79
C ALA A 192 -0.01 -6.10 15.38
N VAL A 193 0.46 -6.46 16.57
CA VAL A 193 1.59 -5.79 17.21
C VAL A 193 2.85 -6.62 16.98
N VAL A 194 3.88 -6.01 16.39
CA VAL A 194 5.18 -6.63 16.20
C VAL A 194 6.06 -6.35 17.42
N PRO A 195 6.32 -7.34 18.29
CA PRO A 195 7.05 -7.10 19.54
C PRO A 195 8.46 -6.56 19.29
N GLY A 196 8.87 -5.54 20.04
CA GLY A 196 10.19 -4.95 19.97
C GLY A 196 10.48 -4.09 18.73
N ALA A 197 9.53 -3.94 17.81
CA ALA A 197 9.67 -3.03 16.67
C ALA A 197 9.36 -1.58 17.07
N THR A 198 10.14 -0.65 16.53
CA THR A 198 9.86 0.79 16.54
C THR A 198 9.01 1.18 15.32
N HIS A 199 8.79 2.47 15.11
CA HIS A 199 7.97 3.00 14.01
C HIS A 199 8.40 2.53 12.61
N LEU A 200 9.71 2.43 12.38
CA LEU A 200 10.27 2.09 11.07
C LEU A 200 10.54 0.61 10.87
N PHE A 201 10.37 -0.23 11.92
CA PHE A 201 10.64 -1.67 11.89
C PHE A 201 12.09 -2.01 11.50
N GLU A 202 13.05 -1.19 11.94
CA GLU A 202 14.47 -1.30 11.55
C GLU A 202 15.21 -2.40 12.33
N GLU A 203 14.64 -2.87 13.42
CA GLU A 203 15.27 -3.92 14.21
C GLU A 203 15.25 -5.26 13.46
N PRO A 204 16.29 -6.09 13.65
CA PRO A 204 16.44 -7.35 12.93
C PRO A 204 15.19 -8.22 12.94
N GLY A 205 14.72 -8.61 11.75
CA GLY A 205 13.55 -9.47 11.54
C GLY A 205 12.19 -8.78 11.73
N ARG A 206 12.13 -7.50 12.16
CA ARG A 206 10.83 -6.86 12.43
C ARG A 206 10.11 -6.44 11.16
N LEU A 207 10.84 -5.96 10.17
CA LEU A 207 10.25 -5.66 8.86
C LEU A 207 9.79 -6.93 8.14
N GLN A 208 10.54 -8.02 8.26
CA GLN A 208 10.15 -9.34 7.73
C GLN A 208 8.83 -9.80 8.36
N ALA A 209 8.71 -9.76 9.70
CA ALA A 209 7.48 -10.13 10.39
C ALA A 209 6.27 -9.28 9.94
N ALA A 210 6.46 -7.97 9.76
CA ALA A 210 5.42 -7.09 9.26
C ALA A 210 5.03 -7.42 7.80
N ALA A 211 6.01 -7.75 6.96
CA ALA A 211 5.77 -8.15 5.56
C ALA A 211 5.00 -9.48 5.46
N GLU A 212 5.31 -10.44 6.33
CA GLU A 212 4.60 -11.73 6.38
C GLU A 212 3.15 -11.56 6.83
N LEU A 213 2.89 -10.75 7.86
CA LEU A 213 1.53 -10.40 8.28
C LEU A 213 0.73 -9.73 7.15
N ALA A 214 1.35 -8.78 6.45
CA ALA A 214 0.74 -8.11 5.30
C ALA A 214 0.44 -9.09 4.17
N ARG A 215 1.40 -9.97 3.83
CA ARG A 215 1.24 -11.01 2.82
C ARG A 215 0.07 -11.92 3.15
N ASP A 216 0.01 -12.45 4.36
CA ASP A 216 -1.02 -13.41 4.76
C ASP A 216 -2.42 -12.80 4.72
N TRP A 217 -2.53 -11.52 5.13
CA TRP A 217 -3.78 -10.76 5.04
C TRP A 217 -4.20 -10.53 3.59
N LEU A 218 -3.29 -9.99 2.77
CA LEU A 218 -3.59 -9.64 1.37
C LEU A 218 -3.86 -10.89 0.53
N VAL A 219 -3.10 -11.96 0.69
CA VAL A 219 -3.35 -13.24 0.00
C VAL A 219 -4.72 -13.80 0.36
N ARG A 220 -5.15 -13.68 1.61
CA ARG A 220 -6.48 -14.15 2.05
C ARG A 220 -7.61 -13.39 1.38
N HIS A 221 -7.47 -12.08 1.21
CA HIS A 221 -8.56 -11.21 0.76
C HIS A 221 -8.51 -10.86 -0.74
N LEU A 222 -7.35 -11.05 -1.42
CA LEU A 222 -7.17 -10.77 -2.85
C LEU A 222 -7.19 -12.02 -3.73
N ARG A 223 -7.27 -13.24 -3.18
CA ARG A 223 -7.51 -14.42 -4.00
C ARG A 223 -8.91 -14.28 -4.58
N GLY A 224 -9.02 -14.27 -5.93
CA GLY A 224 -10.27 -14.09 -6.65
C GLY A 224 -11.37 -15.03 -6.13
N ARG A 225 -12.56 -14.48 -6.05
CA ARG A 225 -13.79 -15.25 -5.83
C ARG A 225 -14.10 -16.07 -7.06
#